data_536d711cc4f8c2a530401aed1cd190d4
#
_entry.id   536d711cc4f8c2a530401aed1cd190d4
#
_cell.length_a   1.000
_cell.length_b   1.000
_cell.length_c   1.000
_cell.angle_alpha   90.00
_cell.angle_beta   90.00
_cell.angle_gamma   90.00
#
_symmetry.space_group_name_H-M   'P 1'
#
loop_
_entity.id
_entity.type
_entity.pdbx_description
1 polymer ?
#
loop_
_entity_poly.entity_id
_entity_poly.type
_entity_poly.pdbx_seq_one_letter_code
_entity_poly.pdbx_strand_id
1 'polypeptide(L)'
;MNRLTISAVVFAITALGTSSADAKAKPVTGTWTLTVEHVGMKLTLLQKKNTITGTLDWPHGDPFKLTGGFTGDTLTFTGDSGGENFTIRIDSTGRLRADGTMTGVIKAHFIDFNDAHEVVRQRDREIPWTAVRGQQGIVHFPR
;
A
#
# COMPACT_ATOMS: atom_id res chain seq x y z
N MET A 1 47.77 -7.33 23.98
CA MET A 1 47.38 -7.30 23.67
C MET A 1 46.69 -7.11 23.01
N ASN A 2 46.44 -7.04 23.08
CA ASN A 2 45.79 -7.02 22.56
C ASN A 2 44.99 -6.85 21.91
N ARG A 3 44.98 -6.68 21.97
CA ARG A 3 44.37 -6.58 21.49
C ARG A 3 43.53 -6.30 20.89
N LEU A 4 43.51 -6.15 20.99
CA LEU A 4 42.74 -5.93 20.52
C LEU A 4 42.03 -5.50 19.93
N THR A 5 42.21 -5.31 20.04
CA THR A 5 41.61 -5.05 19.58
C THR A 5 40.89 -4.75 18.91
N ILE A 6 40.85 -4.70 19.03
CA ILE A 6 40.33 -4.52 18.48
C ILE A 6 39.42 -4.36 17.91
N SER A 7 39.31 -4.27 18.12
CA SER A 7 38.55 -4.19 17.70
C SER A 7 37.75 -3.85 17.19
N ALA A 8 37.73 -3.52 17.37
CA ALA A 8 36.99 -3.22 17.04
C ALA A 8 36.33 -2.87 16.36
N VAL A 9 36.39 -2.84 16.32
CA VAL A 9 35.77 -2.58 15.82
C VAL A 9 34.89 -2.50 15.22
N VAL A 10 34.92 -2.48 15.40
CA VAL A 10 34.17 -2.52 15.05
C VAL A 10 33.32 -2.26 14.52
N PHE A 11 33.38 -2.17 14.60
CA PHE A 11 32.55 -2.04 14.31
C PHE A 11 31.84 -1.67 13.73
N ALA A 12 31.86 -1.41 13.79
CA ALA A 12 31.37 -1.22 13.44
C ALA A 12 30.77 -0.97 12.85
N ILE A 13 30.77 -0.88 12.87
CA ILE A 13 30.34 -0.80 12.35
C ILE A 13 29.48 -0.74 11.95
N THR A 14 29.44 -0.60 12.24
CA THR A 14 28.71 -0.61 11.99
C THR A 14 28.00 -0.22 11.56
N ALA A 15 28.08 0.02 11.78
CA ALA A 15 27.43 0.27 11.53
C ALA A 15 26.95 0.53 10.88
N LEU A 16 27.10 0.59 10.77
CA LEU A 16 26.66 0.71 10.18
C LEU A 16 25.83 0.71 9.80
N GLY A 17 25.94 0.60 9.98
CA GLY A 17 25.18 0.60 9.59
C GLY A 17 24.27 0.89 9.62
N THR A 18 24.27 1.16 9.86
CA THR A 18 23.47 1.56 10.05
C THR A 18 22.82 2.47 9.59
N SER A 19 23.22 3.24 9.52
CA SER A 19 22.56 4.29 9.25
C SER A 19 21.92 4.35 8.01
N SER A 20 22.41 3.88 7.18
CA SER A 20 21.70 3.83 5.98
C SER A 20 20.35 3.30 6.21
N ALA A 21 20.18 2.81 7.32
CA ALA A 21 18.86 2.37 7.64
C ALA A 21 17.87 3.47 7.53
N ASP A 22 18.29 4.70 7.64
CA ASP A 22 17.32 5.73 7.55
C ASP A 22 16.69 5.83 6.21
N ALA A 23 17.48 5.68 5.21
CA ALA A 23 16.91 5.75 3.88
C ALA A 23 15.93 4.65 3.67
N LYS A 24 16.06 3.59 4.42
CA LYS A 24 15.18 2.47 4.25
C LYS A 24 14.00 2.52 5.17
N ALA A 25 13.93 3.54 5.99
CA ALA A 25 12.86 3.58 6.97
C ALA A 25 11.50 3.78 6.32
N LYS A 26 11.44 4.17 5.05
CA LYS A 26 10.18 4.46 4.41
C LYS A 26 10.11 3.80 3.04
N PRO A 27 10.24 2.47 2.98
CA PRO A 27 10.32 1.82 1.68
C PRO A 27 9.06 1.91 0.84
N VAL A 28 7.90 2.23 1.43
CA VAL A 28 6.68 2.32 0.65
C VAL A 28 6.13 3.73 0.53
N THR A 29 6.75 4.71 1.17
CA THR A 29 6.29 6.08 1.03
C THR A 29 6.43 6.54 -0.42
N GLY A 30 5.40 7.15 -0.96
CA GLY A 30 5.43 7.69 -2.30
C GLY A 30 4.18 7.38 -3.07
N THR A 31 4.26 7.61 -4.37
CA THR A 31 3.15 7.40 -5.28
C THR A 31 3.39 6.14 -6.08
N TRP A 32 2.34 5.36 -6.21
CA TRP A 32 2.38 4.07 -6.90
C TRP A 32 1.22 4.01 -7.88
N THR A 33 1.36 3.22 -8.92
CA THR A 33 0.24 2.80 -9.74
C THR A 33 -0.16 1.41 -9.31
N LEU A 34 -1.34 1.30 -8.74
CA LEU A 34 -1.90 0.02 -8.32
C LEU A 34 -2.86 -0.43 -9.41
N THR A 35 -2.67 -1.63 -9.91
CA THR A 35 -3.48 -2.16 -11.00
C THR A 35 -4.31 -3.32 -10.50
N VAL A 36 -5.62 -3.24 -10.75
CA VAL A 36 -6.55 -4.33 -10.55
C VAL A 36 -7.33 -4.53 -11.84
N GLU A 37 -7.37 -5.76 -12.31
CA GLU A 37 -8.19 -6.10 -13.48
C GLU A 37 -7.95 -5.13 -14.65
N HIS A 38 -6.68 -4.81 -14.90
CA HIS A 38 -6.25 -3.94 -16.01
C HIS A 38 -6.55 -2.46 -15.81
N VAL A 39 -7.03 -2.07 -14.63
CA VAL A 39 -7.29 -0.67 -14.33
C VAL A 39 -6.21 -0.16 -13.40
N GLY A 40 -5.49 0.87 -13.81
CA GLY A 40 -4.48 1.51 -12.98
C GLY A 40 -5.09 2.59 -12.12
N MET A 41 -4.70 2.63 -10.87
CA MET A 41 -5.20 3.60 -9.91
C MET A 41 -4.01 4.20 -9.19
N LYS A 42 -4.16 5.44 -8.78
CA LYS A 42 -3.10 6.12 -8.06
C LYS A 42 -3.19 5.76 -6.58
N LEU A 43 -2.12 5.21 -6.05
CA LEU A 43 -1.98 4.88 -4.65
C LEU A 43 -0.91 5.78 -4.05
N THR A 44 -1.25 6.52 -3.03
CA THR A 44 -0.30 7.38 -2.35
C THR A 44 -0.15 6.88 -0.93
N LEU A 45 1.08 6.62 -0.50
CA LEU A 45 1.34 6.06 0.81
C LEU A 45 2.32 6.95 1.57
N LEU A 46 2.09 7.08 2.86
CA LEU A 46 3.01 7.71 3.78
C LEU A 46 3.26 6.74 4.92
N GLN A 47 4.52 6.39 5.11
CA GLN A 47 4.91 5.48 6.18
C GLN A 47 5.60 6.24 7.28
N LYS A 48 5.16 6.04 8.52
CA LYS A 48 5.84 6.55 9.69
C LYS A 48 6.09 5.36 10.60
N LYS A 49 7.33 4.94 10.70
CA LYS A 49 7.70 3.70 11.37
C LYS A 49 6.94 2.55 10.73
N ASN A 50 6.10 1.88 11.47
CA ASN A 50 5.34 0.78 10.92
C ASN A 50 3.91 1.14 10.57
N THR A 51 3.55 2.40 10.69
CA THR A 51 2.19 2.86 10.42
C THR A 51 2.10 3.43 9.01
N ILE A 52 1.03 3.09 8.31
CA ILE A 52 0.79 3.56 6.95
C ILE A 52 -0.49 4.37 6.93
N THR A 53 -0.45 5.50 6.26
CA THR A 53 -1.65 6.24 5.87
C THR A 53 -1.54 6.54 4.39
N GLY A 54 -2.67 6.81 3.76
CA GLY A 54 -2.61 7.15 2.35
C GLY A 54 -3.97 7.26 1.73
N THR A 55 -3.97 7.29 0.40
CA THR A 55 -5.20 7.38 -0.38
C THR A 55 -5.07 6.47 -1.60
N LEU A 56 -6.20 5.97 -2.04
CA LEU A 56 -6.29 5.24 -3.29
C LEU A 56 -7.38 5.89 -4.12
N ASP A 57 -6.99 6.49 -5.24
CA ASP A 57 -7.94 7.11 -6.16
C ASP A 57 -8.46 6.04 -7.10
N TRP A 58 -9.77 5.97 -7.23
CA TRP A 58 -10.39 5.00 -8.12
C TRP A 58 -11.52 5.68 -8.89
N PRO A 59 -11.94 5.09 -10.01
CA PRO A 59 -12.78 5.86 -10.93
C PRO A 59 -14.26 5.93 -10.57
N HIS A 60 -14.72 5.20 -9.56
CA HIS A 60 -16.14 5.04 -9.34
C HIS A 60 -16.68 5.74 -8.10
N GLY A 61 -15.85 6.45 -7.35
CA GLY A 61 -16.34 7.11 -6.15
C GLY A 61 -15.24 7.93 -5.53
N ASP A 62 -15.46 8.31 -4.28
CA ASP A 62 -14.50 9.09 -3.54
C ASP A 62 -13.22 8.29 -3.32
N PRO A 63 -12.07 8.95 -3.20
CA PRO A 63 -10.86 8.21 -2.88
C PRO A 63 -11.00 7.48 -1.56
N PHE A 64 -10.39 6.29 -1.48
CA PHE A 64 -10.29 5.59 -0.22
C PHE A 64 -9.26 6.30 0.65
N LYS A 65 -9.60 6.53 1.90
CA LYS A 65 -8.61 6.93 2.89
C LYS A 65 -8.12 5.68 3.55
N LEU A 66 -6.81 5.47 3.49
CA LEU A 66 -6.21 4.21 3.90
C LEU A 66 -5.48 4.36 5.20
N THR A 67 -5.58 3.34 6.05
CA THR A 67 -4.75 3.21 7.23
C THR A 67 -4.29 1.76 7.30
N GLY A 68 -3.12 1.56 7.90
CA GLY A 68 -2.61 0.20 8.01
C GLY A 68 -1.21 0.18 8.53
N GLY A 69 -0.44 -0.81 8.11
CA GLY A 69 0.91 -0.99 8.59
C GLY A 69 1.83 -1.58 7.55
N PHE A 70 3.11 -1.44 7.81
CA PHE A 70 4.15 -2.06 6.99
C PHE A 70 5.20 -2.63 7.93
N THR A 71 5.39 -3.93 7.89
CA THR A 71 6.34 -4.62 8.74
C THR A 71 7.07 -5.66 7.92
N GLY A 72 8.40 -5.60 7.97
CA GLY A 72 9.21 -6.47 7.12
C GLY A 72 8.99 -6.09 5.66
N ASP A 73 8.34 -6.95 4.91
CA ASP A 73 7.98 -6.65 3.53
C ASP A 73 6.46 -6.70 3.32
N THR A 74 5.70 -6.76 4.40
CA THR A 74 4.25 -6.94 4.32
C THR A 74 3.54 -5.62 4.56
N LEU A 75 2.69 -5.25 3.62
CA LEU A 75 1.86 -4.06 3.68
C LEU A 75 0.43 -4.49 3.91
N THR A 76 -0.22 -3.89 4.91
CA THR A 76 -1.65 -4.07 5.11
C THR A 76 -2.31 -2.71 5.13
N PHE A 77 -3.50 -2.63 4.58
CA PHE A 77 -4.27 -1.39 4.71
C PHE A 77 -5.76 -1.69 4.60
N THR A 78 -6.53 -0.79 5.18
CA THR A 78 -7.99 -0.83 5.08
C THR A 78 -8.46 0.56 4.69
N GLY A 79 -9.64 0.63 4.11
CA GLY A 79 -10.22 1.92 3.78
C GLY A 79 -11.66 1.77 3.36
N ASP A 80 -12.33 2.92 3.33
CA ASP A 80 -13.72 2.99 2.94
C ASP A 80 -13.88 4.03 1.85
N SER A 81 -14.83 3.80 0.98
CA SER A 81 -15.21 4.76 -0.03
C SER A 81 -16.69 4.55 -0.32
N GLY A 82 -17.21 5.33 -1.21
CA GLY A 82 -18.59 5.18 -1.62
C GLY A 82 -18.98 6.19 -2.66
N GLY A 83 -20.23 6.11 -3.02
CA GLY A 83 -20.88 7.06 -3.89
C GLY A 83 -22.26 7.30 -3.36
N GLU A 84 -23.17 7.69 -4.25
CA GLU A 84 -24.47 8.11 -3.81
C GLU A 84 -25.28 6.96 -3.23
N ASN A 85 -25.20 5.80 -3.85
CA ASN A 85 -26.04 4.68 -3.46
C ASN A 85 -25.25 3.43 -3.14
N PHE A 86 -24.00 3.58 -2.77
CA PHE A 86 -23.20 2.41 -2.38
C PHE A 86 -22.08 2.81 -1.44
N THR A 87 -21.61 1.84 -0.68
CA THR A 87 -20.35 1.96 0.06
C THR A 87 -19.51 0.75 -0.24
N ILE A 88 -18.21 0.91 -0.07
CA ILE A 88 -17.28 -0.18 -0.24
C ILE A 88 -16.20 -0.07 0.83
N ARG A 89 -15.91 -1.19 1.45
CA ARG A 89 -14.80 -1.29 2.38
C ARG A 89 -13.78 -2.26 1.80
N ILE A 90 -12.52 -1.88 1.88
CA ILE A 90 -11.45 -2.74 1.41
C ILE A 90 -10.50 -3.09 2.55
N ASP A 91 -10.00 -4.30 2.52
CA ASP A 91 -8.92 -4.77 3.37
C ASP A 91 -7.90 -5.40 2.44
N SER A 92 -6.65 -5.00 2.58
CA SER A 92 -5.64 -5.49 1.66
C SER A 92 -4.42 -5.98 2.40
N THR A 93 -3.81 -7.00 1.85
CA THR A 93 -2.50 -7.46 2.28
C THR A 93 -1.65 -7.63 1.04
N GLY A 94 -0.43 -7.11 1.09
CA GLY A 94 0.49 -7.22 -0.02
C GLY A 94 1.91 -7.34 0.45
N ARG A 95 2.81 -7.54 -0.49
CA ARG A 95 4.22 -7.69 -0.19
C ARG A 95 5.04 -6.85 -1.13
N LEU A 96 6.06 -6.21 -0.56
CA LEU A 96 7.07 -5.51 -1.34
C LEU A 96 8.07 -6.57 -1.80
N ARG A 97 8.27 -6.62 -3.10
CA ARG A 97 9.15 -7.61 -3.70
C ARG A 97 10.55 -7.06 -3.84
N ALA A 98 11.50 -7.97 -4.07
CA ALA A 98 12.90 -7.59 -4.21
C ALA A 98 13.13 -6.62 -5.37
N ASP A 99 12.30 -6.68 -6.40
CA ASP A 99 12.45 -5.78 -7.54
C ASP A 99 11.80 -4.41 -7.32
N GLY A 100 11.27 -4.16 -6.13
CA GLY A 100 10.67 -2.86 -5.82
C GLY A 100 9.20 -2.74 -6.16
N THR A 101 8.59 -3.77 -6.71
CA THR A 101 7.16 -3.75 -6.98
C THR A 101 6.43 -4.39 -5.81
N MET A 102 5.11 -4.25 -5.80
CA MET A 102 4.29 -4.88 -4.78
C MET A 102 3.21 -5.73 -5.43
N THR A 103 2.83 -6.80 -4.75
CA THR A 103 1.69 -7.61 -5.16
C THR A 103 0.86 -7.91 -3.92
N GLY A 104 -0.43 -8.10 -4.12
CA GLY A 104 -1.29 -8.40 -2.98
C GLY A 104 -2.69 -8.75 -3.43
N VAL A 105 -3.58 -8.81 -2.43
CA VAL A 105 -4.99 -9.11 -2.64
C VAL A 105 -5.80 -8.11 -1.84
N ILE A 106 -6.86 -7.60 -2.46
CA ILE A 106 -7.85 -6.75 -1.81
C ILE A 106 -9.09 -7.60 -1.60
N LYS A 107 -9.60 -7.58 -0.36
CA LYS A 107 -10.92 -8.10 -0.05
C LYS A 107 -11.84 -6.91 0.01
N ALA A 108 -12.83 -6.87 -0.87
CA ALA A 108 -13.73 -5.75 -0.99
C ALA A 108 -15.14 -6.19 -0.61
N HIS A 109 -15.78 -5.38 0.21
CA HIS A 109 -17.15 -5.59 0.64
C HIS A 109 -17.99 -4.43 0.14
N PHE A 110 -18.92 -4.73 -0.75
CA PHE A 110 -19.77 -3.71 -1.38
C PHE A 110 -21.16 -3.79 -0.78
N ILE A 111 -21.73 -2.63 -0.48
CA ILE A 111 -23.12 -2.54 -0.02
C ILE A 111 -23.82 -1.53 -0.92
N ASP A 112 -24.87 -1.97 -1.58
CA ASP A 112 -25.68 -1.12 -2.44
C ASP A 112 -26.96 -0.75 -1.71
N PHE A 113 -27.40 0.49 -1.89
CA PHE A 113 -28.60 1.03 -1.24
C PHE A 113 -29.59 1.50 -2.30
N ASN A 114 -30.87 1.47 -1.93
CA ASN A 114 -31.90 2.10 -2.76
C ASN A 114 -32.04 3.57 -2.36
N ASP A 115 -32.97 4.25 -2.97
CA ASP A 115 -33.19 5.67 -2.72
C ASP A 115 -33.64 5.98 -1.29
N ALA A 116 -34.18 4.98 -0.61
CA ALA A 116 -34.56 5.13 0.79
C ALA A 116 -33.43 4.78 1.73
N HIS A 117 -32.23 4.55 1.21
CA HIS A 117 -31.03 4.19 1.97
C HIS A 117 -31.19 2.84 2.65
N GLU A 118 -31.95 1.95 2.06
CA GLU A 118 -32.05 0.59 2.55
C GLU A 118 -31.08 -0.30 1.77
N VAL A 119 -30.46 -1.24 2.46
CA VAL A 119 -29.54 -2.17 1.83
C VAL A 119 -30.32 -3.07 0.88
N VAL A 120 -29.93 -3.08 -0.39
CA VAL A 120 -30.57 -3.93 -1.38
C VAL A 120 -29.66 -5.02 -1.89
N ARG A 121 -28.37 -4.92 -1.68
CA ARG A 121 -27.44 -5.96 -2.09
C ARG A 121 -26.12 -5.82 -1.36
N GLN A 122 -25.51 -6.95 -1.07
CA GLN A 122 -24.15 -6.98 -0.53
C GLN A 122 -23.35 -7.99 -1.33
N ARG A 123 -22.09 -7.68 -1.60
CA ARG A 123 -21.21 -8.54 -2.38
C ARG A 123 -19.82 -8.48 -1.79
N ASP A 124 -19.15 -9.61 -1.80
CA ASP A 124 -17.75 -9.69 -1.43
C ASP A 124 -16.94 -10.11 -2.64
N ARG A 125 -15.76 -9.54 -2.78
CA ARG A 125 -14.84 -9.91 -3.84
C ARG A 125 -13.43 -9.99 -3.29
N GLU A 126 -12.63 -10.87 -3.85
CA GLU A 126 -11.19 -10.89 -3.63
C GLU A 126 -10.53 -10.58 -4.95
N ILE A 127 -9.70 -9.56 -4.96
CA ILE A 127 -9.13 -9.05 -6.20
C ILE A 127 -7.62 -8.96 -6.05
N PRO A 128 -6.85 -9.69 -6.87
CA PRO A 128 -5.41 -9.52 -6.83
C PRO A 128 -5.00 -8.20 -7.43
N TRP A 129 -3.90 -7.65 -6.95
CA TRP A 129 -3.40 -6.38 -7.44
C TRP A 129 -1.88 -6.41 -7.51
N THR A 130 -1.35 -5.54 -8.35
CA THR A 130 0.08 -5.27 -8.41
C THR A 130 0.28 -3.76 -8.35
N ALA A 131 1.44 -3.32 -7.90
CA ALA A 131 1.73 -1.90 -7.88
C ALA A 131 3.19 -1.65 -8.25
N VAL A 132 3.40 -0.58 -9.00
CA VAL A 132 4.73 -0.12 -9.36
C VAL A 132 4.83 1.35 -8.99
N ARG A 133 6.03 1.81 -8.70
CA ARG A 133 6.21 3.20 -8.32
C ARG A 133 5.92 4.11 -9.49
N GLY A 134 5.33 5.27 -9.18
CA GLY A 134 5.02 6.27 -10.17
C GLY A 134 3.68 6.05 -10.80
N GLN A 135 3.41 6.79 -11.85
CA GLN A 135 2.09 6.79 -12.47
C GLN A 135 2.12 6.50 -13.95
N GLN A 136 3.26 6.10 -14.48
CA GLN A 136 3.35 5.97 -15.92
C GLN A 136 2.39 4.93 -16.47
N GLY A 137 2.06 3.94 -15.70
CA GLY A 137 1.16 2.93 -16.19
C GLY A 137 -0.24 3.42 -16.45
N ILE A 138 -0.65 4.48 -15.77
CA ILE A 138 -1.97 4.99 -15.93
C ILE A 138 -2.09 5.77 -17.21
N VAL A 139 -1.06 6.47 -17.51
CA VAL A 139 -1.11 7.44 -18.56
C VAL A 139 -1.32 6.85 -19.91
N HIS A 140 -0.92 5.60 -20.05
CA HIS A 140 -0.83 5.05 -21.36
C HIS A 140 -1.98 4.20 -21.78
N PHE A 141 -3.06 4.28 -21.12
CA PHE A 141 -4.10 3.45 -21.51
C PHE A 141 -4.99 4.12 -22.41
N PRO A 142 -4.72 4.40 -23.41
CA PRO A 142 -5.69 4.77 -24.25
C PRO A 142 -6.25 3.58 -24.77
N ARG A 143 -6.17 3.17 -24.71
CA ARG A 143 -6.53 2.47 -25.36
C ARG A 143 -6.73 1.78 -25.53
#